data_11ce75a2fde7abcafac650a533b84be1
#
_entry.id   11ce75a2fde7abcafac650a533b84be1
#
_cell.length_a   1.000
_cell.length_b   1.000
_cell.length_c   1.000
_cell.angle_alpha   90.00
_cell.angle_beta   90.00
_cell.angle_gamma   90.00
#
_symmetry.space_group_name_H-M   'P 1'
#
loop_
_entity.id
_entity.type
_entity.pdbx_description
1 polymer ?
#
loop_
_entity_poly.entity_id
_entity_poly.type
_entity_poly.pdbx_seq_one_letter_code
_entity_poly.pdbx_strand_id
1 'polypeptide(L)'
;MIRDFMRVLLAALANVLVLSGPAAATPAKEAPWLPEAAAYRLTLFLGNLQPAPWRDIETAWKEPYRGSEYSVGALAWLERESDIKTDSILNAMTRRDLQAVFAEATRLVALRIEEELDRSLAAEDPASAQQAVRKARELYRAFADGIAAADPGEAKQIGLAWLELNSSTGSAGVIGVGATSADRATMVAARGVISTYLAKNYLVDVFAPRRKLSALPEIAVLSGRTIEVPPSLPPGSDIFDQDPLPRLVLNFEEQGIDETDLPLVAYGDMLFDSAQIFGNPARDLGIACSTCHNRSDVNQRLFIPGASHQPGAIDVDGAFFNPIFNDRRNDPIDIPSLRGLRFTGPYGRDGRFASLRDFTRNVIVNEFGGGEPTPFMLDALVGYMLEFDFLPNSMLTADGRLTETAPEAARRGEEIFKRPFAGLNDRSCASCHTPDANFLDRQAYDIGSITPAYEGARAGAMDTPTLLGTVYTAPYFHDGSLPTLAAVVDWFDETKALELTDDERADLTAYLETVGAADEPYETFDAKNTAFRLAFSELTTFASTLDTLLPRRDTALILLLTDTVARDLAADASTMLNLAARPDIYALAERLDEVGAAVRREDWKAAESSWTAFKSQADTVKERAF
;
A
#
# COMPACT_ATOMS: atom_id res chain seq x y z
N MET A 1 69.58 4.44 -20.91
CA MET A 1 68.61 3.78 -21.82
C MET A 1 67.81 2.62 -21.17
N ILE A 2 68.42 1.63 -20.53
CA ILE A 2 67.67 0.50 -19.92
C ILE A 2 66.93 0.93 -18.68
N ARG A 3 67.44 1.90 -17.91
CA ARG A 3 66.76 2.37 -16.66
C ARG A 3 65.54 3.28 -16.92
N ASP A 4 65.54 3.96 -18.04
CA ASP A 4 64.37 4.83 -18.41
C ASP A 4 63.28 4.03 -19.11
N PHE A 5 63.66 2.96 -19.82
CA PHE A 5 62.67 2.03 -20.40
C PHE A 5 61.89 1.23 -19.33
N MET A 6 62.56 0.84 -18.24
CA MET A 6 61.91 0.20 -17.09
C MET A 6 61.01 1.14 -16.31
N ARG A 7 61.29 2.44 -16.24
CA ARG A 7 60.42 3.43 -15.59
C ARG A 7 59.15 3.70 -16.40
N VAL A 8 59.23 3.72 -17.72
CA VAL A 8 58.08 3.86 -18.61
C VAL A 8 57.22 2.60 -18.59
N LEU A 9 57.82 1.41 -18.52
CA LEU A 9 57.10 0.15 -18.42
C LEU A 9 56.40 -0.02 -17.07
N LEU A 10 57.02 0.41 -15.96
CA LEU A 10 56.41 0.40 -14.63
C LEU A 10 55.29 1.46 -14.47
N ALA A 11 55.41 2.62 -15.13
CA ALA A 11 54.35 3.62 -15.16
C ALA A 11 53.14 3.19 -16.03
N ALA A 12 53.40 2.46 -17.12
CA ALA A 12 52.35 1.89 -17.95
C ALA A 12 51.60 0.72 -17.24
N LEU A 13 52.32 -0.14 -16.48
CA LEU A 13 51.75 -1.20 -15.68
C LEU A 13 51.00 -0.65 -14.45
N ALA A 14 51.44 0.44 -13.83
CA ALA A 14 50.74 1.09 -12.74
C ALA A 14 49.42 1.77 -13.21
N ASN A 15 49.41 2.32 -14.43
CA ASN A 15 48.17 2.89 -15.00
C ASN A 15 47.17 1.83 -15.49
N VAL A 16 47.61 0.61 -15.79
CA VAL A 16 46.69 -0.50 -16.13
C VAL A 16 46.10 -1.16 -14.86
N LEU A 17 46.81 -1.10 -13.72
CA LEU A 17 46.35 -1.63 -12.46
C LEU A 17 45.42 -0.66 -11.68
N VAL A 18 45.37 0.62 -12.03
CA VAL A 18 44.46 1.60 -11.43
C VAL A 18 43.10 1.66 -12.17
N LEU A 19 42.99 1.05 -13.37
CA LEU A 19 41.73 1.01 -14.14
C LEU A 19 40.93 -0.31 -14.00
N SER A 20 41.43 -1.26 -13.19
CA SER A 20 40.68 -2.46 -12.82
C SER A 20 40.35 -2.47 -11.34
N GLY A 21 39.75 -1.37 -10.85
CA GLY A 21 38.83 -1.46 -9.73
C GLY A 21 37.71 -2.40 -10.16
N PRO A 22 37.10 -3.20 -9.25
CA PRO A 22 35.94 -3.95 -9.62
C PRO A 22 34.97 -2.95 -10.23
N ALA A 23 34.65 -3.13 -11.53
CA ALA A 23 33.56 -2.42 -12.14
C ALA A 23 32.39 -2.68 -11.18
N ALA A 24 31.90 -1.63 -10.52
CA ALA A 24 30.67 -1.73 -9.79
C ALA A 24 29.70 -2.36 -10.79
N ALA A 25 29.30 -3.60 -10.52
CA ALA A 25 28.35 -4.28 -11.37
C ALA A 25 27.16 -3.31 -11.44
N THR A 26 26.93 -2.76 -12.62
CA THR A 26 25.69 -2.04 -12.89
C THR A 26 24.61 -2.98 -12.38
N PRO A 27 23.75 -2.56 -11.45
CA PRO A 27 22.69 -3.42 -10.97
C PRO A 27 22.03 -4.01 -12.21
N ALA A 28 21.97 -5.33 -12.29
CA ALA A 28 21.39 -6.01 -13.44
C ALA A 28 20.00 -5.41 -13.62
N LYS A 29 19.76 -4.77 -14.76
CA LYS A 29 18.45 -4.21 -15.08
C LYS A 29 17.45 -5.32 -14.84
N GLU A 30 16.52 -5.13 -13.93
CA GLU A 30 15.54 -6.13 -13.60
C GLU A 30 14.82 -6.57 -14.89
N ALA A 31 14.68 -7.87 -15.10
CA ALA A 31 14.02 -8.36 -16.30
C ALA A 31 12.60 -7.77 -16.37
N PRO A 32 12.18 -7.26 -17.54
CA PRO A 32 10.84 -6.69 -17.68
C PRO A 32 9.79 -7.75 -17.35
N TRP A 33 8.70 -7.34 -16.70
CA TRP A 33 7.61 -8.23 -16.38
C TRP A 33 6.93 -8.73 -17.65
N LEU A 34 6.58 -10.01 -17.69
CA LEU A 34 5.67 -10.53 -18.71
C LEU A 34 4.32 -9.83 -18.59
N PRO A 35 3.62 -9.55 -19.71
CA PRO A 35 2.39 -8.75 -19.70
C PRO A 35 1.34 -9.21 -18.69
N GLU A 36 1.08 -10.51 -18.60
CA GLU A 36 0.10 -11.09 -17.67
C GLU A 36 0.52 -10.96 -16.21
N ALA A 37 1.81 -11.08 -15.91
CA ALA A 37 2.32 -10.89 -14.57
C ALA A 37 2.28 -9.41 -14.16
N ALA A 38 2.57 -8.50 -15.08
CA ALA A 38 2.45 -7.06 -14.86
C ALA A 38 0.99 -6.67 -14.62
N ALA A 39 0.07 -7.16 -15.45
CA ALA A 39 -1.37 -6.90 -15.32
C ALA A 39 -1.92 -7.44 -14.00
N TYR A 40 -1.52 -8.65 -13.60
CA TYR A 40 -1.87 -9.23 -12.30
C TYR A 40 -1.41 -8.32 -11.15
N ARG A 41 -0.13 -7.96 -11.10
CA ARG A 41 0.43 -7.12 -10.03
C ARG A 41 -0.28 -5.76 -9.96
N LEU A 42 -0.50 -5.13 -11.10
CA LEU A 42 -1.18 -3.85 -11.17
C LEU A 42 -2.65 -3.97 -10.74
N THR A 43 -3.34 -5.06 -11.12
CA THR A 43 -4.71 -5.34 -10.67
C THR A 43 -4.78 -5.50 -9.16
N LEU A 44 -3.84 -6.24 -8.56
CA LEU A 44 -3.76 -6.39 -7.12
C LEU A 44 -3.60 -5.03 -6.43
N PHE A 45 -2.74 -4.20 -6.97
CA PHE A 45 -2.48 -2.89 -6.44
C PHE A 45 -3.71 -1.96 -6.54
N LEU A 46 -4.28 -1.84 -7.76
CA LEU A 46 -5.44 -0.99 -8.03
C LEU A 46 -6.68 -1.44 -7.24
N GLY A 47 -6.83 -2.74 -7.02
CA GLY A 47 -7.92 -3.28 -6.23
C GLY A 47 -7.84 -2.98 -4.73
N ASN A 48 -6.68 -2.58 -4.21
CA ASN A 48 -6.54 -2.07 -2.84
C ASN A 48 -7.10 -0.65 -2.68
N LEU A 49 -7.21 0.08 -3.79
CA LEU A 49 -7.74 1.43 -3.75
C LEU A 49 -9.25 1.39 -3.52
N GLN A 50 -9.74 2.28 -2.69
CA GLN A 50 -11.17 2.42 -2.42
C GLN A 50 -11.60 3.85 -2.74
N PRO A 51 -12.48 3.98 -3.72
CA PRO A 51 -13.10 2.96 -4.59
C PRO A 51 -12.14 2.38 -5.64
N ALA A 52 -12.39 1.13 -6.08
CA ALA A 52 -11.56 0.48 -7.08
C ALA A 52 -11.60 1.22 -8.44
N PRO A 53 -10.47 1.63 -9.02
CA PRO A 53 -10.43 2.37 -10.28
C PRO A 53 -10.59 1.42 -11.48
N TRP A 54 -11.82 1.08 -11.80
CA TRP A 54 -12.16 0.08 -12.82
C TRP A 54 -11.58 0.35 -14.20
N ARG A 55 -11.52 1.60 -14.60
CA ARG A 55 -10.91 2.01 -15.88
C ARG A 55 -9.43 1.60 -15.94
N ASP A 56 -8.71 1.83 -14.85
CA ASP A 56 -7.28 1.53 -14.78
C ASP A 56 -7.04 0.02 -14.67
N ILE A 57 -7.92 -0.72 -13.96
CA ILE A 57 -7.90 -2.19 -13.91
C ILE A 57 -8.12 -2.76 -15.32
N GLU A 58 -9.09 -2.27 -16.06
CA GLU A 58 -9.31 -2.71 -17.45
C GLU A 58 -8.11 -2.38 -18.36
N THR A 59 -7.56 -1.17 -18.22
CA THR A 59 -6.38 -0.74 -18.97
C THR A 59 -5.19 -1.64 -18.70
N ALA A 60 -4.98 -2.07 -17.44
CA ALA A 60 -3.90 -2.97 -17.07
C ALA A 60 -3.91 -4.30 -17.84
N TRP A 61 -5.09 -4.78 -18.24
CA TRP A 61 -5.24 -6.02 -19.02
C TRP A 61 -5.27 -5.81 -20.53
N LYS A 62 -5.80 -4.68 -20.98
CA LYS A 62 -6.03 -4.40 -22.42
C LYS A 62 -4.84 -3.74 -23.09
N GLU A 63 -4.06 -2.94 -22.37
CA GLU A 63 -2.97 -2.14 -22.93
C GLU A 63 -1.61 -2.58 -22.40
N PRO A 64 -0.51 -2.33 -23.15
CA PRO A 64 0.83 -2.56 -22.64
C PRO A 64 1.07 -1.66 -21.40
N TYR A 65 1.66 -2.21 -20.35
CA TYR A 65 2.03 -1.39 -19.21
C TYR A 65 3.16 -0.39 -19.59
N ARG A 66 3.18 0.74 -18.92
CA ARG A 66 4.14 1.81 -19.23
C ARG A 66 5.58 1.36 -19.04
N GLY A 67 6.43 1.65 -20.00
CA GLY A 67 7.83 1.18 -20.02
C GLY A 67 7.99 -0.28 -20.41
N SER A 68 6.89 -0.94 -20.83
CA SER A 68 6.92 -2.30 -21.36
C SER A 68 7.76 -2.39 -22.64
N GLU A 69 8.51 -3.46 -22.77
CA GLU A 69 9.15 -3.84 -24.05
C GLU A 69 8.16 -4.56 -24.98
N TYR A 70 6.97 -4.89 -24.47
CA TYR A 70 5.90 -5.57 -25.20
C TYR A 70 4.97 -4.54 -25.85
N SER A 71 4.55 -4.80 -27.08
CA SER A 71 3.68 -3.92 -27.88
C SER A 71 2.19 -4.20 -27.69
N VAL A 72 1.83 -5.18 -26.86
CA VAL A 72 0.44 -5.63 -26.64
C VAL A 72 0.15 -5.77 -25.16
N GLY A 73 -1.11 -5.60 -24.75
CA GLY A 73 -1.57 -5.85 -23.40
C GLY A 73 -1.66 -7.33 -23.05
N ALA A 74 -1.91 -7.63 -21.79
CA ALA A 74 -1.92 -8.98 -21.26
C ALA A 74 -2.93 -9.93 -21.94
N LEU A 75 -4.12 -9.44 -22.27
CA LEU A 75 -5.14 -10.26 -22.95
C LEU A 75 -4.67 -10.70 -24.34
N ALA A 76 -4.22 -9.77 -25.17
CA ALA A 76 -3.72 -10.08 -26.51
C ALA A 76 -2.42 -10.91 -26.47
N TRP A 77 -1.62 -10.74 -25.40
CA TRP A 77 -0.46 -11.57 -25.17
C TRP A 77 -0.84 -13.03 -24.85
N LEU A 78 -1.79 -13.24 -23.93
CA LEU A 78 -2.29 -14.58 -23.58
C LEU A 78 -2.91 -15.30 -24.78
N GLU A 79 -3.72 -14.62 -25.59
CA GLU A 79 -4.28 -15.18 -26.81
C GLU A 79 -3.22 -15.64 -27.81
N ARG A 80 -2.06 -14.98 -27.83
CA ARG A 80 -0.96 -15.33 -28.74
C ARG A 80 -0.05 -16.42 -28.22
N GLU A 81 0.25 -16.41 -26.92
CA GLU A 81 1.30 -17.23 -26.31
C GLU A 81 0.75 -18.48 -25.59
N SER A 82 -0.57 -18.61 -25.45
CA SER A 82 -1.19 -19.69 -24.67
C SER A 82 -2.56 -20.10 -25.23
N ASP A 83 -3.02 -21.28 -24.79
CA ASP A 83 -4.37 -21.78 -25.05
C ASP A 83 -5.37 -21.39 -23.93
N ILE A 84 -4.93 -20.61 -22.95
CA ILE A 84 -5.72 -20.21 -21.79
C ILE A 84 -6.81 -19.22 -22.19
N LYS A 85 -8.07 -19.54 -21.84
CA LYS A 85 -9.22 -18.68 -22.14
C LYS A 85 -9.29 -17.50 -21.17
N THR A 86 -9.56 -16.34 -21.73
CA THR A 86 -9.63 -15.06 -20.99
C THR A 86 -11.07 -14.56 -20.79
N ASP A 87 -12.08 -15.31 -21.25
CA ASP A 87 -13.49 -14.92 -21.17
C ASP A 87 -13.94 -14.66 -19.72
N SER A 88 -13.44 -15.45 -18.76
CA SER A 88 -13.83 -15.34 -17.35
C SER A 88 -13.41 -14.01 -16.74
N ILE A 89 -12.16 -13.57 -16.98
CA ILE A 89 -11.68 -12.28 -16.45
C ILE A 89 -12.37 -11.10 -17.17
N LEU A 90 -12.62 -11.21 -18.47
CA LEU A 90 -13.36 -10.21 -19.22
C LEU A 90 -14.80 -10.05 -18.68
N ASN A 91 -15.46 -11.17 -18.40
CA ASN A 91 -16.78 -11.17 -17.78
C ASN A 91 -16.77 -10.58 -16.37
N ALA A 92 -15.75 -10.90 -15.58
CA ALA A 92 -15.59 -10.36 -14.23
C ALA A 92 -15.39 -8.83 -14.27
N MET A 93 -14.52 -8.33 -15.15
CA MET A 93 -14.33 -6.89 -15.36
C MET A 93 -15.61 -6.20 -15.84
N THR A 94 -16.34 -6.81 -16.80
CA THR A 94 -17.60 -6.26 -17.30
C THR A 94 -18.66 -6.12 -16.20
N ARG A 95 -18.71 -7.09 -15.29
CA ARG A 95 -19.61 -7.06 -14.13
C ARG A 95 -19.10 -6.17 -13.00
N ARG A 96 -17.85 -5.70 -13.11
CA ARG A 96 -17.15 -4.97 -12.05
C ARG A 96 -17.16 -5.76 -10.73
N ASP A 97 -16.87 -7.04 -10.83
CA ASP A 97 -16.76 -7.98 -9.73
C ASP A 97 -15.28 -8.13 -9.37
N LEU A 98 -14.82 -7.33 -8.41
CA LEU A 98 -13.41 -7.24 -8.06
C LEU A 98 -12.86 -8.57 -7.54
N GLN A 99 -13.66 -9.30 -6.76
CA GLN A 99 -13.27 -10.60 -6.24
C GLN A 99 -13.06 -11.61 -7.38
N ALA A 100 -13.99 -11.61 -8.35
CA ALA A 100 -13.86 -12.45 -9.53
C ALA A 100 -12.65 -12.05 -10.38
N VAL A 101 -12.37 -10.75 -10.52
CA VAL A 101 -11.18 -10.27 -11.24
C VAL A 101 -9.90 -10.75 -10.57
N PHE A 102 -9.79 -10.67 -9.24
CA PHE A 102 -8.62 -11.17 -8.52
C PHE A 102 -8.44 -12.67 -8.67
N ALA A 103 -9.52 -13.43 -8.49
CA ALA A 103 -9.49 -14.88 -8.64
C ALA A 103 -9.04 -15.28 -10.04
N GLU A 104 -9.62 -14.67 -11.08
CA GLU A 104 -9.27 -14.98 -12.46
C GLU A 104 -7.86 -14.49 -12.84
N ALA A 105 -7.44 -13.32 -12.38
CA ALA A 105 -6.08 -12.82 -12.59
C ALA A 105 -5.04 -13.76 -11.98
N THR A 106 -5.28 -14.20 -10.74
CA THR A 106 -4.42 -15.18 -10.04
C THR A 106 -4.39 -16.50 -10.79
N ARG A 107 -5.56 -17.00 -11.18
CA ARG A 107 -5.70 -18.26 -11.92
C ARG A 107 -4.96 -18.23 -13.26
N LEU A 108 -5.09 -17.13 -14.01
CA LEU A 108 -4.43 -16.97 -15.31
C LEU A 108 -2.90 -17.04 -15.19
N VAL A 109 -2.31 -16.35 -14.23
CA VAL A 109 -0.86 -16.37 -14.01
C VAL A 109 -0.40 -17.77 -13.55
N ALA A 110 -1.14 -18.40 -12.63
CA ALA A 110 -0.81 -19.74 -12.16
C ALA A 110 -0.89 -20.79 -13.27
N LEU A 111 -1.91 -20.74 -14.12
CA LEU A 111 -2.03 -21.62 -15.29
C LEU A 111 -0.91 -21.38 -16.31
N ARG A 112 -0.49 -20.12 -16.50
CA ARG A 112 0.66 -19.83 -17.37
C ARG A 112 1.96 -20.42 -16.84
N ILE A 113 2.16 -20.40 -15.51
CA ILE A 113 3.31 -21.08 -14.90
C ILE A 113 3.26 -22.58 -15.22
N GLU A 114 2.12 -23.23 -14.99
CA GLU A 114 1.95 -24.67 -15.28
C GLU A 114 2.20 -25.00 -16.76
N GLU A 115 1.67 -24.19 -17.67
CA GLU A 115 1.86 -24.37 -19.12
C GLU A 115 3.34 -24.28 -19.52
N GLU A 116 4.09 -23.31 -18.98
CA GLU A 116 5.52 -23.18 -19.25
C GLU A 116 6.33 -24.32 -18.58
N LEU A 117 5.90 -24.79 -17.41
CA LEU A 117 6.49 -25.99 -16.78
C LEU A 117 6.25 -27.24 -17.64
N ASP A 118 5.05 -27.41 -18.20
CA ASP A 118 4.75 -28.50 -19.13
C ASP A 118 5.57 -28.40 -20.42
N ARG A 119 5.71 -27.19 -20.98
CA ARG A 119 6.58 -26.93 -22.14
C ARG A 119 8.03 -27.32 -21.85
N SER A 120 8.51 -27.03 -20.63
CA SER A 120 9.88 -27.38 -20.25
C SER A 120 10.10 -28.88 -20.22
N LEU A 121 9.11 -29.66 -19.77
CA LEU A 121 9.16 -31.12 -19.75
C LEU A 121 8.97 -31.74 -21.15
N ALA A 122 8.22 -31.09 -22.03
CA ALA A 122 7.99 -31.53 -23.40
C ALA A 122 9.15 -31.19 -24.35
N ALA A 123 10.03 -30.26 -23.97
CA ALA A 123 11.11 -29.79 -24.84
C ALA A 123 12.08 -30.93 -25.22
N GLU A 124 12.45 -30.97 -26.49
CA GLU A 124 13.38 -31.97 -27.02
C GLU A 124 14.85 -31.54 -26.85
N ASP A 125 15.09 -30.23 -26.76
CA ASP A 125 16.44 -29.67 -26.62
C ASP A 125 16.59 -28.84 -25.33
N PRO A 126 17.81 -28.75 -24.76
CA PRO A 126 18.07 -28.03 -23.52
C PRO A 126 17.76 -26.53 -23.59
N ALA A 127 17.92 -25.88 -24.74
CA ALA A 127 17.71 -24.45 -24.86
C ALA A 127 16.24 -24.09 -24.76
N SER A 128 15.36 -24.86 -25.41
CA SER A 128 13.92 -24.75 -25.32
C SER A 128 13.41 -25.04 -23.91
N ALA A 129 13.95 -26.09 -23.26
CA ALA A 129 13.62 -26.40 -21.87
C ALA A 129 14.00 -25.25 -20.92
N GLN A 130 15.21 -24.73 -21.05
CA GLN A 130 15.69 -23.58 -20.25
C GLN A 130 14.86 -22.31 -20.50
N GLN A 131 14.46 -22.07 -21.74
CA GLN A 131 13.62 -20.92 -22.06
C GLN A 131 12.26 -20.99 -21.38
N ALA A 132 11.61 -22.15 -21.41
CA ALA A 132 10.34 -22.38 -20.74
C ALA A 132 10.47 -22.25 -19.21
N VAL A 133 11.51 -22.83 -18.61
CA VAL A 133 11.79 -22.67 -17.17
C VAL A 133 12.01 -21.20 -16.78
N ARG A 134 12.74 -20.44 -17.60
CA ARG A 134 12.92 -19.00 -17.35
C ARG A 134 11.59 -18.24 -17.37
N LYS A 135 10.75 -18.48 -18.38
CA LYS A 135 9.42 -17.84 -18.46
C LYS A 135 8.55 -18.20 -17.26
N ALA A 136 8.49 -19.49 -16.90
CA ALA A 136 7.74 -19.95 -15.73
C ALA A 136 8.22 -19.26 -14.45
N ARG A 137 9.53 -19.12 -14.26
CA ARG A 137 10.12 -18.45 -13.10
C ARG A 137 9.84 -16.94 -13.08
N GLU A 138 9.85 -16.29 -14.25
CA GLU A 138 9.49 -14.88 -14.36
C GLU A 138 8.03 -14.63 -13.97
N LEU A 139 7.11 -15.52 -14.38
CA LEU A 139 5.71 -15.47 -13.95
C LEU A 139 5.58 -15.71 -12.44
N TYR A 140 6.29 -16.73 -11.93
CA TYR A 140 6.28 -17.06 -10.50
C TYR A 140 6.77 -15.91 -9.61
N ARG A 141 7.66 -15.04 -10.10
CA ARG A 141 8.09 -13.83 -9.37
C ARG A 141 6.90 -12.99 -8.89
N ALA A 142 5.79 -12.99 -9.62
CA ALA A 142 4.59 -12.26 -9.22
C ALA A 142 3.97 -12.77 -7.91
N PHE A 143 4.26 -14.01 -7.53
CA PHE A 143 3.78 -14.64 -6.29
C PHE A 143 4.85 -14.76 -5.19
N ALA A 144 6.12 -14.66 -5.57
CA ALA A 144 7.25 -15.05 -4.71
C ALA A 144 7.28 -14.34 -3.36
N ASP A 145 7.07 -13.03 -3.35
CA ASP A 145 7.11 -12.21 -2.13
C ASP A 145 5.95 -12.56 -1.20
N GLY A 146 4.74 -12.73 -1.77
CA GLY A 146 3.57 -13.15 -1.02
C GLY A 146 3.76 -14.54 -0.39
N ILE A 147 4.32 -15.49 -1.14
CA ILE A 147 4.62 -16.83 -0.63
C ILE A 147 5.68 -16.76 0.48
N ALA A 148 6.73 -15.96 0.29
CA ALA A 148 7.78 -15.80 1.30
C ALA A 148 7.25 -15.20 2.61
N ALA A 149 6.31 -14.27 2.52
CA ALA A 149 5.67 -13.65 3.67
C ALA A 149 4.69 -14.62 4.38
N ALA A 150 3.88 -15.37 3.60
CA ALA A 150 2.86 -16.26 4.17
C ALA A 150 3.43 -17.57 4.69
N ASP A 151 4.40 -18.15 3.97
CA ASP A 151 4.94 -19.47 4.25
C ASP A 151 6.44 -19.55 3.92
N PRO A 152 7.31 -19.00 4.80
CA PRO A 152 8.75 -18.99 4.57
C PRO A 152 9.36 -20.39 4.38
N GLY A 153 8.75 -21.42 4.99
CA GLY A 153 9.18 -22.81 4.87
C GLY A 153 8.96 -23.34 3.46
N GLU A 154 7.76 -23.17 2.93
CA GLU A 154 7.40 -23.57 1.56
C GLU A 154 8.14 -22.71 0.52
N ALA A 155 8.28 -21.40 0.75
CA ALA A 155 9.06 -20.52 -0.12
C ALA A 155 10.48 -21.02 -0.33
N LYS A 156 11.12 -21.51 0.74
CA LYS A 156 12.45 -22.13 0.68
C LYS A 156 12.45 -23.43 -0.13
N GLN A 157 11.46 -24.30 0.07
CA GLN A 157 11.35 -25.55 -0.69
C GLN A 157 11.11 -25.29 -2.18
N ILE A 158 10.22 -24.36 -2.50
CA ILE A 158 9.96 -23.94 -3.88
C ILE A 158 11.22 -23.29 -4.50
N GLY A 159 11.95 -22.48 -3.73
CA GLY A 159 13.22 -21.92 -4.18
C GLY A 159 14.25 -22.97 -4.55
N LEU A 160 14.38 -24.04 -3.76
CA LEU A 160 15.22 -25.19 -4.08
C LEU A 160 14.71 -25.94 -5.32
N ALA A 161 13.40 -26.16 -5.43
CA ALA A 161 12.82 -26.79 -6.60
C ALA A 161 13.10 -26.00 -7.90
N TRP A 162 13.06 -24.67 -7.88
CA TRP A 162 13.45 -23.84 -9.02
C TRP A 162 14.93 -23.99 -9.39
N LEU A 163 15.82 -24.14 -8.42
CA LEU A 163 17.25 -24.40 -8.68
C LEU A 163 17.46 -25.79 -9.31
N GLU A 164 16.82 -26.81 -8.76
CA GLU A 164 16.87 -28.17 -9.28
C GLU A 164 16.29 -28.26 -10.69
N LEU A 165 15.12 -27.64 -10.92
CA LEU A 165 14.49 -27.60 -12.24
C LEU A 165 15.42 -26.94 -13.27
N ASN A 166 16.01 -25.80 -12.94
CA ASN A 166 16.90 -25.09 -13.85
C ASN A 166 18.19 -25.87 -14.14
N SER A 167 18.78 -26.53 -13.12
CA SER A 167 20.02 -27.28 -13.28
C SER A 167 19.82 -28.61 -14.04
N SER A 168 18.62 -29.18 -14.00
CA SER A 168 18.27 -30.46 -14.61
C SER A 168 17.85 -30.38 -16.08
N THR A 169 17.71 -29.18 -16.65
CA THR A 169 17.32 -28.98 -18.07
C THR A 169 18.41 -29.40 -19.08
N GLY A 170 19.62 -29.71 -18.60
CA GLY A 170 20.75 -30.03 -19.46
C GLY A 170 21.44 -28.77 -20.03
N SER A 171 22.45 -28.98 -20.85
CA SER A 171 23.25 -27.94 -21.51
C SER A 171 23.64 -28.36 -22.92
N ALA A 172 23.53 -27.43 -23.86
CA ALA A 172 24.06 -27.61 -25.22
C ALA A 172 25.61 -27.57 -25.27
N GLY A 173 26.26 -27.22 -24.17
CA GLY A 173 27.71 -27.05 -24.14
C GLY A 173 28.19 -25.81 -24.93
N VAL A 174 29.50 -25.59 -24.92
CA VAL A 174 30.11 -24.57 -25.77
C VAL A 174 30.65 -25.27 -27.02
N ILE A 175 30.05 -25.02 -28.18
CA ILE A 175 30.38 -25.71 -29.46
C ILE A 175 30.30 -27.26 -29.30
N GLY A 176 29.29 -27.74 -28.53
CA GLY A 176 29.09 -29.19 -28.28
C GLY A 176 30.03 -29.80 -27.23
N VAL A 177 30.99 -29.04 -26.69
CA VAL A 177 31.87 -29.54 -25.62
C VAL A 177 31.18 -29.27 -24.26
N GLY A 178 31.03 -30.32 -23.43
CA GLY A 178 30.36 -30.24 -22.14
C GLY A 178 28.83 -30.24 -22.24
N ALA A 179 28.28 -30.72 -23.36
CA ALA A 179 26.85 -30.94 -23.48
C ALA A 179 26.36 -32.00 -22.47
N THR A 180 25.25 -31.74 -21.80
CA THR A 180 24.60 -32.64 -20.86
C THR A 180 23.15 -32.85 -21.27
N SER A 181 22.65 -34.07 -21.14
CA SER A 181 21.24 -34.37 -21.34
C SER A 181 20.38 -33.86 -20.17
N ALA A 182 19.12 -33.57 -20.42
CA ALA A 182 18.18 -33.25 -19.37
C ALA A 182 17.93 -34.44 -18.45
N ASP A 183 17.93 -34.19 -17.15
CA ASP A 183 17.47 -35.16 -16.13
C ASP A 183 15.96 -34.98 -15.90
N ARG A 184 15.17 -35.67 -16.70
CA ARG A 184 13.71 -35.57 -16.66
C ARG A 184 13.11 -36.03 -15.34
N ALA A 185 13.73 -36.98 -14.63
CA ALA A 185 13.21 -37.43 -13.35
C ALA A 185 13.30 -36.31 -12.29
N THR A 186 14.44 -35.65 -12.22
CA THR A 186 14.62 -34.49 -11.35
C THR A 186 13.72 -33.32 -11.78
N MET A 187 13.56 -33.07 -13.09
CA MET A 187 12.63 -32.02 -13.57
C MET A 187 11.18 -32.27 -13.14
N VAL A 188 10.70 -33.52 -13.26
CA VAL A 188 9.34 -33.89 -12.85
C VAL A 188 9.16 -33.73 -11.33
N ALA A 189 10.13 -34.16 -10.53
CA ALA A 189 10.09 -34.01 -9.08
C ALA A 189 10.05 -32.53 -8.65
N ALA A 190 10.95 -31.71 -9.20
CA ALA A 190 11.01 -30.29 -8.90
C ALA A 190 9.73 -29.53 -9.33
N ARG A 191 9.24 -29.82 -10.55
CA ARG A 191 7.93 -29.33 -10.99
C ARG A 191 6.83 -29.71 -10.00
N GLY A 192 6.81 -30.96 -9.55
CA GLY A 192 5.80 -31.47 -8.61
C GLY A 192 5.69 -30.65 -7.33
N VAL A 193 6.80 -30.18 -6.78
CA VAL A 193 6.82 -29.30 -5.61
C VAL A 193 6.12 -27.96 -5.92
N ILE A 194 6.49 -27.33 -7.03
CA ILE A 194 5.94 -26.04 -7.45
C ILE A 194 4.43 -26.16 -7.74
N SER A 195 4.06 -27.13 -8.58
CA SER A 195 2.67 -27.36 -8.99
C SER A 195 1.74 -27.74 -7.84
N THR A 196 2.24 -28.51 -6.86
CA THR A 196 1.45 -28.85 -5.66
C THR A 196 1.09 -27.62 -4.87
N TYR A 197 2.04 -26.70 -4.70
CA TYR A 197 1.78 -25.44 -4.00
C TYR A 197 0.80 -24.55 -4.78
N LEU A 198 1.00 -24.39 -6.09
CA LEU A 198 0.10 -23.60 -6.95
C LEU A 198 -1.32 -24.17 -6.95
N ALA A 199 -1.47 -25.48 -7.06
CA ALA A 199 -2.77 -26.14 -7.04
C ALA A 199 -3.51 -25.91 -5.71
N LYS A 200 -2.78 -25.97 -4.60
CA LYS A 200 -3.35 -25.77 -3.26
C LYS A 200 -3.78 -24.34 -2.98
N ASN A 201 -3.03 -23.33 -3.46
CA ASN A 201 -3.17 -21.95 -2.99
C ASN A 201 -3.65 -20.97 -4.08
N TYR A 202 -3.42 -21.27 -5.36
CA TYR A 202 -3.69 -20.34 -6.48
C TYR A 202 -4.68 -20.87 -7.52
N LEU A 203 -4.83 -22.17 -7.63
CA LEU A 203 -5.75 -22.80 -8.59
C LEU A 203 -7.03 -23.34 -7.89
N VAL A 204 -7.28 -22.89 -6.68
CA VAL A 204 -8.49 -23.22 -5.94
C VAL A 204 -9.67 -22.40 -6.47
N ASP A 205 -10.87 -23.00 -6.45
CA ASP A 205 -12.10 -22.27 -6.70
C ASP A 205 -12.45 -21.43 -5.46
N VAL A 206 -12.10 -20.16 -5.50
CA VAL A 206 -12.39 -19.22 -4.40
C VAL A 206 -13.89 -18.94 -4.21
N PHE A 207 -14.71 -19.32 -5.21
CA PHE A 207 -16.17 -19.22 -5.14
C PHE A 207 -16.84 -20.52 -4.69
N ALA A 208 -16.04 -21.60 -4.53
CA ALA A 208 -16.58 -22.83 -3.98
C ALA A 208 -17.17 -22.57 -2.59
N PRO A 209 -18.36 -23.10 -2.27
CA PRO A 209 -19.00 -22.89 -0.97
C PRO A 209 -18.04 -23.32 0.16
N ARG A 210 -17.55 -22.35 0.90
CA ARG A 210 -16.72 -22.59 2.10
C ARG A 210 -17.62 -22.66 3.31
N ARG A 211 -17.39 -23.60 4.21
CA ARG A 211 -18.18 -23.72 5.44
C ARG A 211 -18.16 -22.43 6.29
N LYS A 212 -17.10 -21.62 6.18
CA LYS A 212 -16.96 -20.34 6.88
C LYS A 212 -17.75 -19.19 6.23
N LEU A 213 -18.18 -19.28 4.97
CA LEU A 213 -18.98 -18.24 4.31
C LEU A 213 -20.31 -17.94 5.05
N SER A 214 -20.86 -18.94 5.77
CA SER A 214 -22.06 -18.75 6.60
C SER A 214 -21.81 -17.91 7.86
N ALA A 215 -20.56 -17.63 8.21
CA ALA A 215 -20.17 -16.85 9.38
C ALA A 215 -19.64 -15.46 8.99
N LEU A 216 -19.89 -15.00 7.75
CA LEU A 216 -19.52 -13.65 7.33
C LEU A 216 -20.15 -12.62 8.24
N PRO A 217 -19.39 -11.65 8.76
CA PRO A 217 -19.97 -10.54 9.46
C PRO A 217 -21.05 -9.88 8.57
N GLU A 218 -22.17 -9.60 9.13
CA GLU A 218 -23.31 -8.94 8.45
C GLU A 218 -22.89 -7.64 7.74
N ILE A 219 -21.86 -6.97 8.25
CA ILE A 219 -21.21 -5.78 7.71
C ILE A 219 -20.64 -6.00 6.29
N ALA A 220 -20.04 -7.15 6.01
CA ALA A 220 -19.50 -7.46 4.70
C ALA A 220 -20.60 -7.63 3.63
N VAL A 221 -21.79 -8.05 4.06
CA VAL A 221 -22.97 -8.19 3.21
C VAL A 221 -23.69 -6.84 3.04
N LEU A 222 -23.72 -6.01 4.11
CA LEU A 222 -24.40 -4.71 4.12
C LEU A 222 -23.71 -3.67 3.24
N SER A 223 -22.39 -3.75 3.06
CA SER A 223 -21.67 -2.82 2.18
C SER A 223 -21.91 -3.09 0.69
N GLY A 224 -22.60 -4.19 0.32
CA GLY A 224 -22.71 -4.62 -1.08
C GLY A 224 -21.36 -4.89 -1.75
N ARG A 225 -20.31 -4.82 -0.97
CA ARG A 225 -18.99 -5.20 -1.38
C ARG A 225 -18.92 -6.71 -1.31
N THR A 226 -18.73 -7.34 -2.43
CA THR A 226 -18.03 -8.60 -2.47
C THR A 226 -16.79 -8.39 -1.62
N ILE A 227 -16.61 -9.21 -0.61
CA ILE A 227 -15.53 -9.09 0.36
C ILE A 227 -14.25 -8.77 -0.38
N GLU A 228 -13.78 -7.57 -0.13
CA GLU A 228 -12.54 -7.11 -0.72
C GLU A 228 -11.43 -7.96 -0.11
N VAL A 229 -10.94 -8.89 -0.91
CA VAL A 229 -9.64 -9.50 -0.62
C VAL A 229 -8.66 -8.37 -0.81
N PRO A 230 -7.96 -7.92 0.24
CA PRO A 230 -6.83 -7.07 0.02
C PRO A 230 -5.87 -7.85 -0.87
N PRO A 231 -5.56 -7.39 -2.08
CA PRO A 231 -4.70 -8.12 -3.00
C PRO A 231 -3.28 -8.28 -2.47
N SER A 232 -2.97 -7.56 -1.42
CA SER A 232 -1.74 -7.62 -0.65
C SER A 232 -1.68 -8.76 0.35
N LEU A 233 -2.80 -9.46 0.64
CA LEU A 233 -2.72 -10.57 1.57
C LEU A 233 -1.91 -11.72 0.97
N PRO A 234 -1.05 -12.33 1.81
CA PRO A 234 -0.33 -13.52 1.42
C PRO A 234 -1.27 -14.64 0.95
N PRO A 235 -0.82 -15.49 0.01
CA PRO A 235 -1.60 -16.65 -0.42
C PRO A 235 -2.04 -17.52 0.76
N GLY A 236 -3.26 -18.01 0.71
CA GLY A 236 -3.83 -18.83 1.77
C GLY A 236 -4.40 -18.05 2.96
N SER A 237 -4.27 -16.71 2.98
CA SER A 237 -4.95 -15.87 3.96
C SER A 237 -6.47 -16.00 3.81
N ASP A 238 -7.18 -16.06 4.94
CA ASP A 238 -8.64 -16.08 4.94
C ASP A 238 -9.16 -14.65 4.88
N ILE A 239 -9.73 -14.26 3.74
CA ILE A 239 -10.30 -12.94 3.52
C ILE A 239 -11.47 -12.61 4.46
N PHE A 240 -12.08 -13.64 5.05
CA PHE A 240 -13.19 -13.51 5.97
C PHE A 240 -12.73 -13.38 7.44
N ASP A 241 -11.46 -13.64 7.68
CA ASP A 241 -10.83 -13.61 9.01
C ASP A 241 -9.92 -12.38 9.12
N GLN A 242 -10.36 -11.26 8.55
CA GLN A 242 -9.67 -9.98 8.59
C GLN A 242 -10.45 -9.00 9.44
N ASP A 243 -9.77 -8.33 10.36
CA ASP A 243 -10.36 -7.22 11.07
C ASP A 243 -10.69 -6.07 10.10
N PRO A 244 -11.81 -5.38 10.28
CA PRO A 244 -12.10 -4.19 9.49
C PRO A 244 -11.04 -3.13 9.75
N LEU A 245 -10.64 -2.40 8.69
CA LEU A 245 -9.77 -1.25 8.85
C LEU A 245 -10.51 -0.11 9.55
N PRO A 246 -9.87 0.62 10.47
CA PRO A 246 -10.42 1.84 11.02
C PRO A 246 -10.73 2.84 9.90
N ARG A 247 -11.83 3.53 10.02
CA ARG A 247 -12.22 4.55 9.04
C ARG A 247 -12.30 5.90 9.73
N LEU A 248 -11.61 6.86 9.19
CA LEU A 248 -11.86 8.26 9.48
C LEU A 248 -12.65 8.82 8.30
N VAL A 249 -13.87 9.23 8.53
CA VAL A 249 -14.65 9.96 7.55
C VAL A 249 -14.78 11.39 8.05
N LEU A 250 -14.32 12.32 7.21
CA LEU A 250 -14.57 13.73 7.46
C LEU A 250 -15.98 14.05 6.99
N ASN A 251 -16.87 14.25 7.94
CA ASN A 251 -18.16 14.86 7.67
C ASN A 251 -17.99 16.36 7.84
N PHE A 252 -17.79 17.08 6.75
CA PHE A 252 -17.57 18.52 6.76
C PHE A 252 -18.70 19.30 7.45
N GLU A 253 -19.92 18.82 7.37
CA GLU A 253 -21.08 19.45 8.02
C GLU A 253 -21.02 19.29 9.55
N GLU A 254 -20.61 18.13 10.04
CA GLU A 254 -20.54 17.83 11.48
C GLU A 254 -19.29 18.45 12.14
N GLN A 255 -18.20 18.62 11.40
CA GLN A 255 -16.96 19.17 11.91
C GLN A 255 -16.98 20.69 12.03
N GLY A 256 -17.99 21.36 11.50
CA GLY A 256 -18.14 22.81 11.61
C GLY A 256 -17.03 23.59 10.89
N ILE A 257 -16.48 23.04 9.80
CA ILE A 257 -15.50 23.73 8.97
C ILE A 257 -16.14 24.99 8.39
N ASP A 258 -15.47 26.15 8.54
CA ASP A 258 -15.96 27.42 8.02
C ASP A 258 -16.16 27.33 6.49
N GLU A 259 -17.28 27.85 6.00
CA GLU A 259 -17.60 27.84 4.57
C GLU A 259 -16.50 28.47 3.71
N THR A 260 -15.69 29.38 4.28
CA THR A 260 -14.56 30.00 3.58
C THR A 260 -13.37 29.08 3.42
N ASP A 261 -13.17 28.16 4.34
CA ASP A 261 -12.06 27.18 4.34
C ASP A 261 -12.44 25.86 3.68
N LEU A 262 -13.75 25.57 3.61
CA LEU A 262 -14.26 24.34 3.04
C LEU A 262 -13.70 24.01 1.63
N PRO A 263 -13.61 24.95 0.66
CA PRO A 263 -13.04 24.62 -0.64
C PRO A 263 -11.56 24.23 -0.58
N LEU A 264 -10.80 24.79 0.36
CA LEU A 264 -9.38 24.45 0.55
C LEU A 264 -9.24 23.04 1.13
N VAL A 265 -10.00 22.74 2.18
CA VAL A 265 -10.00 21.43 2.85
C VAL A 265 -10.50 20.33 1.89
N ALA A 266 -11.59 20.59 1.17
CA ALA A 266 -12.13 19.67 0.18
C ALA A 266 -11.16 19.38 -0.97
N TYR A 267 -10.43 20.40 -1.42
CA TYR A 267 -9.38 20.19 -2.42
C TYR A 267 -8.21 19.40 -1.87
N GLY A 268 -7.88 19.61 -0.59
CA GLY A 268 -6.84 18.84 0.12
C GLY A 268 -7.18 17.36 0.23
N ASP A 269 -8.43 17.04 0.54
CA ASP A 269 -8.96 15.67 0.60
C ASP A 269 -8.87 15.01 -0.78
N MET A 270 -9.35 15.67 -1.83
CA MET A 270 -9.20 15.20 -3.20
C MET A 270 -7.73 14.95 -3.60
N LEU A 271 -6.81 15.84 -3.19
CA LEU A 271 -5.37 15.64 -3.44
C LEU A 271 -4.81 14.45 -2.68
N PHE A 272 -5.28 14.21 -1.46
CA PHE A 272 -4.87 13.11 -0.62
C PHE A 272 -5.20 11.74 -1.26
N ASP A 273 -6.30 11.69 -2.01
CA ASP A 273 -6.73 10.52 -2.78
C ASP A 273 -6.18 10.47 -4.21
N SER A 274 -5.42 11.50 -4.63
CA SER A 274 -4.95 11.60 -6.01
C SER A 274 -3.51 11.10 -6.19
N ALA A 275 -3.34 10.04 -6.96
CA ALA A 275 -2.02 9.59 -7.40
C ALA A 275 -1.32 10.57 -8.36
N GLN A 276 -2.04 11.54 -8.91
CA GLN A 276 -1.50 12.48 -9.92
C GLN A 276 -0.47 13.44 -9.36
N ILE A 277 -0.42 13.63 -8.05
CA ILE A 277 0.57 14.49 -7.38
C ILE A 277 1.96 13.84 -7.30
N PHE A 278 2.03 12.53 -7.50
CA PHE A 278 3.27 11.76 -7.42
C PHE A 278 3.93 11.54 -8.78
N GLY A 279 5.21 11.17 -8.76
CA GLY A 279 5.96 10.72 -9.92
C GLY A 279 5.75 9.23 -10.21
N ASN A 280 6.46 8.74 -11.23
CA ASN A 280 6.49 7.31 -11.52
C ASN A 280 7.54 6.60 -10.65
N PRO A 281 7.25 5.37 -10.19
CA PRO A 281 6.12 4.51 -10.57
C PRO A 281 4.84 4.73 -9.76
N ALA A 282 4.86 5.52 -8.67
CA ALA A 282 3.72 5.69 -7.78
C ALA A 282 2.44 6.12 -8.53
N ARG A 283 2.55 7.16 -9.37
CA ARG A 283 1.42 7.64 -10.17
C ARG A 283 0.84 6.59 -11.11
N ASP A 284 1.70 5.84 -11.81
CA ASP A 284 1.25 4.82 -12.77
C ASP A 284 0.63 3.60 -12.06
N LEU A 285 1.00 3.37 -10.80
CA LEU A 285 0.44 2.34 -9.94
C LEU A 285 -0.83 2.82 -9.21
N GLY A 286 -1.21 4.10 -9.32
CA GLY A 286 -2.34 4.66 -8.62
C GLY A 286 -2.11 4.87 -7.12
N ILE A 287 -0.86 4.95 -6.67
CA ILE A 287 -0.53 5.21 -5.27
C ILE A 287 -0.85 6.65 -4.92
N ALA A 288 -1.67 6.85 -3.90
CA ALA A 288 -1.99 8.14 -3.30
C ALA A 288 -1.63 8.11 -1.80
N CYS A 289 -1.77 9.22 -1.10
CA CYS A 289 -1.59 9.24 0.36
C CYS A 289 -2.53 8.25 1.05
N SER A 290 -3.79 8.21 0.63
CA SER A 290 -4.81 7.28 1.13
C SER A 290 -4.56 5.80 0.85
N THR A 291 -3.63 5.46 -0.02
CA THR A 291 -3.21 4.07 -0.24
C THR A 291 -2.52 3.51 1.01
N CYS A 292 -1.62 4.28 1.59
CA CYS A 292 -0.91 3.93 2.82
C CYS A 292 -1.73 4.35 4.05
N HIS A 293 -2.25 5.57 4.03
CA HIS A 293 -3.07 6.14 5.10
C HIS A 293 -4.54 5.99 4.75
N ASN A 294 -5.05 4.74 4.80
CA ASN A 294 -6.41 4.44 4.41
C ASN A 294 -7.39 5.27 5.23
N ARG A 295 -8.15 6.11 4.55
CA ARG A 295 -9.06 7.09 5.17
C ARG A 295 -8.41 7.87 6.30
N SER A 296 -7.19 8.36 6.01
CA SER A 296 -6.41 9.21 6.89
C SER A 296 -5.90 8.56 8.18
N ASP A 297 -5.92 7.24 8.23
CA ASP A 297 -5.36 6.47 9.32
C ASP A 297 -4.22 5.56 8.83
N VAL A 298 -4.29 4.26 9.09
CA VAL A 298 -3.28 3.27 8.68
C VAL A 298 -3.89 2.24 7.73
N ASN A 299 -3.08 1.69 6.85
CA ASN A 299 -3.43 0.51 6.08
C ASN A 299 -2.52 -0.66 6.49
N GLN A 300 -2.90 -1.34 7.55
CA GLN A 300 -2.15 -2.46 8.13
C GLN A 300 -2.03 -3.67 7.20
N ARG A 301 -2.77 -3.69 6.10
CA ARG A 301 -2.82 -4.80 5.13
C ARG A 301 -2.07 -4.50 3.85
N LEU A 302 -1.62 -3.25 3.66
CA LEU A 302 -0.94 -2.86 2.44
C LEU A 302 0.39 -3.57 2.32
N PHE A 303 0.55 -4.27 1.21
CA PHE A 303 1.80 -4.95 0.88
C PHE A 303 2.15 -4.68 -0.59
N ILE A 304 3.23 -3.96 -0.82
CA ILE A 304 3.73 -3.65 -2.16
C ILE A 304 4.98 -4.50 -2.41
N PRO A 305 4.91 -5.51 -3.30
CA PRO A 305 6.07 -6.32 -3.64
C PRO A 305 7.25 -5.44 -4.09
N GLY A 306 8.40 -5.58 -3.44
CA GLY A 306 9.60 -4.79 -3.71
C GLY A 306 9.74 -3.51 -2.88
N ALA A 307 8.71 -3.12 -2.13
CA ALA A 307 8.75 -1.99 -1.18
C ALA A 307 8.33 -2.39 0.25
N SER A 308 7.69 -3.55 0.41
CA SER A 308 7.22 -4.06 1.71
C SER A 308 7.92 -5.35 2.07
N HIS A 309 8.27 -5.52 3.35
CA HIS A 309 8.70 -6.81 3.93
C HIS A 309 7.57 -7.54 4.64
N GLN A 310 6.63 -6.77 5.17
CA GLN A 310 5.43 -7.27 5.84
C GLN A 310 4.26 -6.34 5.55
N PRO A 311 3.00 -6.80 5.69
CA PRO A 311 1.85 -5.93 5.58
C PRO A 311 1.93 -4.74 6.56
N GLY A 312 1.54 -3.56 6.10
CA GLY A 312 1.55 -2.33 6.89
C GLY A 312 2.89 -1.60 6.99
N ALA A 313 3.98 -2.18 6.46
CA ALA A 313 5.29 -1.54 6.47
C ALA A 313 5.84 -1.36 5.05
N ILE A 314 6.35 -0.18 4.75
CA ILE A 314 6.82 0.21 3.40
C ILE A 314 8.14 0.95 3.49
N ASP A 315 9.08 0.58 2.63
CA ASP A 315 10.33 1.29 2.37
C ASP A 315 10.06 2.43 1.37
N VAL A 316 9.68 3.60 1.90
CA VAL A 316 9.25 4.76 1.09
C VAL A 316 10.42 5.54 0.50
N ASP A 317 11.59 5.50 1.14
CA ASP A 317 12.82 6.13 0.68
C ASP A 317 13.80 5.14 0.03
N GLY A 318 13.32 3.95 -0.31
CA GLY A 318 14.01 2.94 -1.09
C GLY A 318 13.98 3.19 -2.60
N ALA A 319 14.64 2.31 -3.34
CA ALA A 319 14.76 2.43 -4.80
C ALA A 319 13.44 2.24 -5.57
N PHE A 320 12.38 1.73 -4.92
CA PHE A 320 11.14 1.37 -5.60
C PHE A 320 10.40 2.59 -6.14
N PHE A 321 10.23 3.63 -5.32
CA PHE A 321 9.48 4.83 -5.69
C PHE A 321 10.35 5.89 -6.37
N ASN A 322 11.50 6.21 -5.79
CA ASN A 322 12.40 7.21 -6.33
C ASN A 322 13.88 6.75 -6.27
N PRO A 323 14.41 6.15 -7.34
CA PRO A 323 15.79 5.67 -7.36
C PRO A 323 16.85 6.77 -7.11
N ILE A 324 16.50 8.04 -7.34
CA ILE A 324 17.42 9.18 -7.14
C ILE A 324 17.53 9.51 -5.65
N PHE A 325 16.42 9.41 -4.92
CA PHE A 325 16.35 9.71 -3.49
C PHE A 325 16.65 8.50 -2.60
N ASN A 326 16.85 7.33 -3.18
CA ASN A 326 17.15 6.10 -2.48
C ASN A 326 18.28 6.26 -1.46
N ASP A 327 18.00 6.05 -0.18
CA ASP A 327 18.95 6.10 0.92
C ASP A 327 19.87 4.86 0.98
N ARG A 328 19.64 3.87 0.11
CA ARG A 328 20.35 2.59 -0.03
C ARG A 328 20.21 1.68 1.19
N ARG A 329 19.16 1.87 1.95
CA ARG A 329 18.78 1.00 3.05
C ARG A 329 17.57 0.18 2.63
N ASN A 330 17.32 -0.85 3.40
CA ASN A 330 16.16 -1.70 3.25
C ASN A 330 15.48 -1.74 4.62
N ASP A 331 14.89 -0.62 4.98
CA ASP A 331 14.36 -0.34 6.32
C ASP A 331 12.89 0.12 6.25
N PRO A 332 11.98 -0.78 5.85
CA PRO A 332 10.57 -0.46 5.78
C PRO A 332 10.05 0.09 7.11
N ILE A 333 9.24 1.12 7.00
CA ILE A 333 8.65 1.83 8.12
C ILE A 333 7.19 1.41 8.23
N ASP A 334 6.75 1.07 9.42
CA ASP A 334 5.34 0.89 9.74
C ASP A 334 4.55 2.17 9.45
N ILE A 335 3.40 2.04 8.78
CA ILE A 335 2.57 3.17 8.37
C ILE A 335 1.95 3.81 9.61
N PRO A 336 2.29 5.07 9.95
CA PRO A 336 1.72 5.73 11.12
C PRO A 336 0.30 6.23 10.86
N SER A 337 -0.50 6.28 11.92
CA SER A 337 -1.76 7.02 11.91
C SER A 337 -1.51 8.52 11.71
N LEU A 338 -2.41 9.19 10.98
CA LEU A 338 -2.41 10.65 10.84
C LEU A 338 -3.30 11.35 11.86
N ARG A 339 -3.93 10.60 12.77
CA ARG A 339 -4.79 11.19 13.80
C ARG A 339 -3.98 12.06 14.74
N GLY A 340 -4.51 13.23 15.01
CA GLY A 340 -3.88 14.19 15.90
C GLY A 340 -2.63 14.87 15.32
N LEU A 341 -2.42 14.89 13.99
CA LEU A 341 -1.26 15.52 13.35
C LEU A 341 -0.99 16.94 13.83
N ARG A 342 -2.03 17.68 14.17
CA ARG A 342 -1.93 19.04 14.78
C ARG A 342 -1.05 19.05 16.03
N PHE A 343 -0.97 17.95 16.75
CA PHE A 343 -0.31 17.82 18.04
C PHE A 343 0.98 17.00 17.99
N THR A 344 1.16 16.15 16.97
CA THR A 344 2.22 15.13 16.91
C THR A 344 3.52 15.59 16.24
N GLY A 345 3.66 16.88 15.91
CA GLY A 345 4.97 17.40 15.44
C GLY A 345 6.06 17.30 16.54
N PRO A 346 7.33 17.12 16.13
CA PRO A 346 7.88 17.15 14.77
C PRO A 346 7.51 15.91 13.95
N TYR A 347 7.66 15.97 12.61
CA TYR A 347 7.17 14.98 11.67
C TYR A 347 8.29 14.11 11.07
N GLY A 348 7.88 12.94 10.57
CA GLY A 348 8.78 11.84 10.25
C GLY A 348 9.07 10.99 11.48
N ARG A 349 9.35 9.68 11.31
CA ARG A 349 9.58 8.75 12.44
C ARG A 349 10.77 9.13 13.34
N ASP A 350 11.67 9.93 12.83
CA ASP A 350 12.86 10.46 13.52
C ASP A 350 12.73 11.95 13.91
N GLY A 351 11.54 12.54 13.73
CA GLY A 351 11.26 13.93 14.06
C GLY A 351 12.06 14.98 13.24
N ARG A 352 12.53 14.59 12.03
CA ARG A 352 13.43 15.44 11.23
C ARG A 352 12.79 16.69 10.63
N PHE A 353 11.47 16.80 10.61
CA PHE A 353 10.74 17.93 10.07
C PHE A 353 9.96 18.67 11.15
N ALA A 354 10.27 19.93 11.34
CA ALA A 354 9.52 20.79 12.26
C ALA A 354 8.15 21.24 11.70
N SER A 355 7.97 21.15 10.40
CA SER A 355 6.79 21.64 9.67
C SER A 355 6.11 20.49 8.90
N LEU A 356 4.80 20.30 9.10
CA LEU A 356 3.99 19.36 8.33
C LEU A 356 4.03 19.69 6.82
N ARG A 357 4.04 20.99 6.49
CA ARG A 357 4.13 21.47 5.11
C ARG A 357 5.42 21.02 4.42
N ASP A 358 6.56 21.14 5.11
CA ASP A 358 7.86 20.73 4.58
C ASP A 358 7.95 19.21 4.47
N PHE A 359 7.40 18.49 5.44
CA PHE A 359 7.31 17.03 5.40
C PHE A 359 6.44 16.56 4.23
N THR A 360 5.25 17.12 4.05
CA THR A 360 4.34 16.81 2.94
C THR A 360 5.01 17.06 1.58
N ARG A 361 5.70 18.20 1.45
CA ARG A 361 6.48 18.49 0.24
C ARG A 361 7.58 17.43 0.02
N ASN A 362 8.29 17.04 1.07
CA ASN A 362 9.33 16.02 1.01
C ASN A 362 8.78 14.68 0.51
N VAL A 363 7.63 14.25 1.04
CA VAL A 363 6.95 13.03 0.60
C VAL A 363 6.65 13.10 -0.90
N ILE A 364 6.02 14.19 -1.37
CA ILE A 364 5.64 14.32 -2.78
C ILE A 364 6.88 14.32 -3.70
N VAL A 365 7.87 15.17 -3.40
CA VAL A 365 8.98 15.44 -4.32
C VAL A 365 10.11 14.42 -4.18
N ASN A 366 10.53 14.15 -2.95
CA ASN A 366 11.71 13.33 -2.72
C ASN A 366 11.37 11.84 -2.63
N GLU A 367 10.40 11.46 -1.85
CA GLU A 367 10.09 10.04 -1.64
C GLU A 367 9.36 9.45 -2.86
N PHE A 368 8.34 10.15 -3.39
CA PHE A 368 7.54 9.65 -4.50
C PHE A 368 7.84 10.28 -5.87
N GLY A 369 8.90 11.09 -5.98
CA GLY A 369 9.39 11.61 -7.25
C GLY A 369 8.42 12.53 -8.01
N GLY A 370 7.46 13.15 -7.31
CA GLY A 370 6.50 14.09 -7.87
C GLY A 370 7.12 15.43 -8.27
N GLY A 371 6.36 16.23 -8.98
CA GLY A 371 6.71 17.63 -9.27
C GLY A 371 6.60 18.52 -8.03
N GLU A 372 7.19 19.71 -8.11
CA GLU A 372 7.04 20.71 -7.05
C GLU A 372 5.56 21.11 -6.90
N PRO A 373 4.90 20.85 -5.77
CA PRO A 373 3.52 21.22 -5.56
C PRO A 373 3.36 22.74 -5.46
N THR A 374 2.25 23.27 -5.97
CA THR A 374 1.96 24.69 -5.82
C THR A 374 1.72 25.04 -4.34
N PRO A 375 1.91 26.31 -3.91
CA PRO A 375 1.55 26.73 -2.56
C PRO A 375 0.11 26.37 -2.18
N PHE A 376 -0.83 26.52 -3.09
CA PHE A 376 -2.23 26.17 -2.87
C PHE A 376 -2.42 24.67 -2.60
N MET A 377 -1.76 23.79 -3.37
CA MET A 377 -1.84 22.34 -3.15
C MET A 377 -1.29 21.94 -1.77
N LEU A 378 -0.17 22.52 -1.36
CA LEU A 378 0.39 22.25 -0.02
C LEU A 378 -0.51 22.79 1.10
N ASP A 379 -1.05 23.97 0.94
CA ASP A 379 -1.95 24.57 1.94
C ASP A 379 -3.24 23.73 2.05
N ALA A 380 -3.76 23.25 0.93
CA ALA A 380 -4.92 22.38 0.88
C ALA A 380 -4.66 21.01 1.57
N LEU A 381 -3.58 20.31 1.22
CA LEU A 381 -3.21 19.05 1.85
C LEU A 381 -2.98 19.19 3.35
N VAL A 382 -2.26 20.22 3.76
CA VAL A 382 -2.00 20.48 5.19
C VAL A 382 -3.30 20.83 5.90
N GLY A 383 -4.14 21.70 5.31
CA GLY A 383 -5.45 22.03 5.86
C GLY A 383 -6.31 20.80 6.11
N TYR A 384 -6.40 19.91 5.12
CA TYR A 384 -7.12 18.66 5.24
C TYR A 384 -6.54 17.75 6.35
N MET A 385 -5.23 17.52 6.34
CA MET A 385 -4.61 16.62 7.33
C MET A 385 -4.70 17.16 8.77
N LEU A 386 -4.82 18.47 8.97
CA LEU A 386 -4.99 19.07 10.30
C LEU A 386 -6.41 18.89 10.86
N GLU A 387 -7.36 18.45 10.04
CA GLU A 387 -8.71 18.11 10.51
C GLU A 387 -8.80 16.72 11.17
N PHE A 388 -7.71 15.93 11.13
CA PHE A 388 -7.70 14.61 11.77
C PHE A 388 -7.39 14.71 13.26
N ASP A 389 -8.43 14.75 14.06
CA ASP A 389 -8.31 14.74 15.51
C ASP A 389 -8.15 13.31 16.07
N PHE A 390 -7.69 13.23 17.30
CA PHE A 390 -7.71 11.97 18.04
C PHE A 390 -9.15 11.50 18.24
N LEU A 391 -9.33 10.19 18.25
CA LEU A 391 -10.62 9.59 18.54
C LEU A 391 -11.02 9.87 20.01
N PRO A 392 -12.30 10.16 20.27
CA PRO A 392 -12.79 10.37 21.63
C PRO A 392 -12.64 9.08 22.46
N ASN A 393 -12.21 9.26 23.72
CA ASN A 393 -12.09 8.18 24.68
C ASN A 393 -12.63 8.65 26.04
N SER A 394 -13.84 8.18 26.38
CA SER A 394 -14.54 8.53 27.62
C SER A 394 -13.87 7.98 28.88
N MET A 395 -12.91 7.06 28.73
CA MET A 395 -12.09 6.55 29.85
C MET A 395 -10.97 7.52 30.26
N LEU A 396 -10.72 8.59 29.48
CA LEU A 396 -9.71 9.59 29.75
C LEU A 396 -10.32 10.93 30.15
N THR A 397 -9.67 11.58 31.08
CA THR A 397 -9.90 12.99 31.40
C THR A 397 -9.12 13.88 30.43
N ALA A 398 -9.43 15.19 30.38
CA ALA A 398 -8.75 16.13 29.49
C ALA A 398 -7.23 16.26 29.76
N ASP A 399 -6.76 15.87 30.93
CA ASP A 399 -5.34 15.83 31.31
C ASP A 399 -4.71 14.42 31.14
N GLY A 400 -5.38 13.54 30.38
CA GLY A 400 -4.85 12.22 30.01
C GLY A 400 -4.80 11.20 31.13
N ARG A 401 -5.51 11.42 32.25
CA ARG A 401 -5.64 10.45 33.34
C ARG A 401 -6.83 9.55 33.13
N LEU A 402 -6.76 8.34 33.68
CA LEU A 402 -7.91 7.46 33.67
C LEU A 402 -9.03 8.00 34.57
N THR A 403 -10.27 7.85 34.11
CA THR A 403 -11.48 8.13 34.89
C THR A 403 -11.74 7.01 35.92
N GLU A 404 -12.65 7.26 36.87
CA GLU A 404 -13.04 6.24 37.85
C GLU A 404 -13.76 5.05 37.21
N THR A 405 -14.30 5.23 36.01
CA THR A 405 -15.01 4.19 35.25
C THR A 405 -14.06 3.26 34.49
N ALA A 406 -12.78 3.63 34.37
CA ALA A 406 -11.78 2.79 33.71
C ALA A 406 -11.57 1.46 34.46
N PRO A 407 -11.19 0.39 33.76
CA PRO A 407 -10.94 -0.92 34.38
C PRO A 407 -9.95 -0.83 35.53
N GLU A 408 -10.18 -1.61 36.57
CA GLU A 408 -9.32 -1.59 37.78
C GLU A 408 -7.87 -1.99 37.44
N ALA A 409 -7.66 -2.97 36.57
CA ALA A 409 -6.34 -3.35 36.08
C ALA A 409 -5.64 -2.17 35.39
N ALA A 410 -6.33 -1.45 34.51
CA ALA A 410 -5.77 -0.27 33.85
C ALA A 410 -5.38 0.84 34.85
N ARG A 411 -6.18 1.06 35.87
CA ARG A 411 -5.84 2.04 36.92
C ARG A 411 -4.60 1.63 37.74
N ARG A 412 -4.41 0.34 38.00
CA ARG A 412 -3.14 -0.14 38.60
C ARG A 412 -1.98 0.03 37.62
N GLY A 413 -2.22 -0.23 36.34
CA GLY A 413 -1.25 0.00 35.26
C GLY A 413 -0.85 1.48 35.11
N GLU A 414 -1.77 2.43 35.34
CA GLU A 414 -1.47 3.86 35.38
C GLU A 414 -0.43 4.21 36.44
N GLU A 415 -0.50 3.60 37.63
CA GLU A 415 0.49 3.81 38.68
C GLU A 415 1.86 3.22 38.32
N ILE A 416 1.87 2.07 37.60
CA ILE A 416 3.11 1.47 37.06
C ILE A 416 3.70 2.36 35.97
N PHE A 417 2.89 2.89 35.08
CA PHE A 417 3.31 3.78 34.01
C PHE A 417 3.98 5.07 34.51
N LYS A 418 3.56 5.55 35.67
CA LYS A 418 4.13 6.74 36.35
C LYS A 418 5.32 6.41 37.27
N ARG A 419 5.56 5.15 37.59
CA ARG A 419 6.63 4.71 38.48
C ARG A 419 8.00 4.88 37.81
N PRO A 420 9.00 5.49 38.49
CA PRO A 420 10.36 5.53 37.99
C PRO A 420 11.01 4.14 38.00
N PHE A 421 11.82 3.85 36.99
CA PHE A 421 12.57 2.60 36.86
C PHE A 421 14.08 2.87 36.76
N ALA A 422 14.88 2.11 37.49
CA ALA A 422 16.33 2.23 37.43
C ALA A 422 16.87 1.94 36.00
N GLY A 423 16.28 0.97 35.30
CA GLY A 423 16.62 0.64 33.92
C GLY A 423 16.28 1.74 32.88
N LEU A 424 15.48 2.72 33.28
CA LEU A 424 15.18 3.93 32.50
C LEU A 424 15.90 5.18 33.05
N ASN A 425 16.98 5.02 33.82
CA ASN A 425 17.71 6.11 34.48
C ASN A 425 16.81 6.95 35.40
N ASP A 426 16.04 6.27 36.26
CA ASP A 426 15.06 6.86 37.17
C ASP A 426 13.93 7.67 36.49
N ARG A 427 13.67 7.41 35.23
CA ARG A 427 12.50 7.92 34.50
C ARG A 427 11.37 6.90 34.55
N SER A 428 10.16 7.40 34.32
CA SER A 428 8.95 6.58 34.10
C SER A 428 8.57 6.59 32.63
N CYS A 429 7.65 5.73 32.20
CA CYS A 429 7.05 5.78 30.88
C CYS A 429 6.39 7.15 30.63
N ALA A 430 5.72 7.72 31.65
CA ALA A 430 5.12 9.05 31.61
C ALA A 430 6.12 10.19 31.43
N SER A 431 7.43 9.95 31.59
CA SER A 431 8.45 10.99 31.36
C SER A 431 8.65 11.32 29.89
N CYS A 432 8.36 10.38 28.99
CA CYS A 432 8.37 10.57 27.55
C CYS A 432 6.92 10.65 27.02
N HIS A 433 6.08 9.70 27.40
CA HIS A 433 4.66 9.70 27.06
C HIS A 433 3.86 10.52 28.08
N THR A 434 3.96 11.84 28.00
CA THR A 434 3.40 12.80 28.96
C THR A 434 1.86 12.88 28.81
N PRO A 435 1.06 12.45 29.80
CA PRO A 435 -0.38 12.29 29.63
C PRO A 435 -1.12 13.61 29.26
N ASP A 436 -0.80 14.72 29.93
CA ASP A 436 -1.41 16.03 29.69
C ASP A 436 -0.93 16.72 28.41
N ALA A 437 -0.03 16.08 27.66
CA ALA A 437 0.47 16.53 26.36
C ALA A 437 0.15 15.53 25.21
N ASN A 438 -1.00 14.86 25.27
CA ASN A 438 -1.40 13.81 24.33
C ASN A 438 -0.41 12.62 24.28
N PHE A 439 0.19 12.28 25.41
CA PHE A 439 1.22 11.24 25.55
C PHE A 439 2.45 11.47 24.69
N LEU A 440 2.88 12.73 24.56
CA LEU A 440 4.01 13.18 23.76
C LEU A 440 4.94 14.06 24.61
N ASP A 441 6.24 14.01 24.33
CA ASP A 441 7.22 15.00 24.80
C ASP A 441 7.91 15.75 23.63
N ARG A 442 7.59 15.36 22.38
CA ARG A 442 8.14 15.93 21.13
C ARG A 442 9.66 15.83 21.04
N GLN A 443 10.21 14.77 21.65
CA GLN A 443 11.64 14.46 21.61
C GLN A 443 11.83 13.12 20.90
N ALA A 444 13.05 12.89 20.42
CA ALA A 444 13.45 11.62 19.82
C ALA A 444 14.48 10.93 20.70
N TYR A 445 14.33 9.61 20.85
CA TYR A 445 15.18 8.78 21.70
C TYR A 445 15.68 7.53 20.96
N ASP A 446 16.95 7.22 21.15
CA ASP A 446 17.46 5.87 20.85
C ASP A 446 17.18 4.96 22.05
N ILE A 447 16.10 4.20 21.95
CA ILE A 447 15.71 3.23 22.98
C ILE A 447 16.31 1.84 22.73
N GLY A 448 17.12 1.66 21.67
CA GLY A 448 17.68 0.38 21.26
C GLY A 448 16.66 -0.51 20.53
N SER A 449 15.57 0.06 20.01
CA SER A 449 14.59 -0.67 19.19
C SER A 449 15.09 -0.98 17.79
N ILE A 450 16.10 -0.25 17.34
CA ILE A 450 16.73 -0.52 16.05
C ILE A 450 17.74 -1.63 16.27
N THR A 451 17.42 -2.82 15.82
CA THR A 451 18.38 -3.91 15.75
C THR A 451 19.27 -3.68 14.52
N PRO A 452 20.60 -3.60 14.67
CA PRO A 452 21.51 -3.55 13.52
C PRO A 452 21.61 -4.93 12.83
N ALA A 453 20.47 -5.62 12.71
CA ALA A 453 20.42 -7.00 12.21
C ALA A 453 20.67 -7.09 10.69
N TYR A 454 20.63 -5.98 9.97
CA TYR A 454 20.99 -5.89 8.57
C TYR A 454 21.77 -4.60 8.31
N GLU A 455 22.67 -4.70 7.36
CA GLU A 455 23.49 -3.57 6.92
C GLU A 455 22.56 -2.51 6.30
N GLY A 456 22.47 -1.34 6.93
CA GLY A 456 21.65 -0.24 6.46
C GLY A 456 20.43 0.11 7.31
N ALA A 457 20.13 -0.64 8.38
CA ALA A 457 19.08 -0.23 9.32
C ALA A 457 19.30 1.21 9.81
N ARG A 458 18.23 2.00 9.92
CA ARG A 458 18.31 3.35 10.46
C ARG A 458 18.92 3.29 11.85
N ALA A 459 20.11 3.87 12.01
CA ALA A 459 20.72 4.07 13.31
C ALA A 459 20.25 5.44 13.81
N GLY A 460 19.69 5.49 15.01
CA GLY A 460 19.38 6.78 15.63
C GLY A 460 18.12 6.78 16.46
N ALA A 461 17.81 7.97 16.93
CA ALA A 461 16.67 8.22 17.77
C ALA A 461 15.38 8.25 16.94
N MET A 462 14.31 7.69 17.52
CA MET A 462 12.95 7.77 16.99
C MET A 462 12.12 8.73 17.84
N ASP A 463 11.21 9.44 17.18
CA ASP A 463 10.29 10.34 17.83
C ASP A 463 9.35 9.59 18.79
N THR A 464 9.01 10.21 19.93
CA THR A 464 8.07 9.63 20.89
C THR A 464 6.66 9.60 20.26
N PRO A 465 6.07 8.42 19.99
CA PRO A 465 4.73 8.35 19.44
C PRO A 465 3.68 8.61 20.52
N THR A 466 2.52 9.15 20.13
CA THR A 466 1.36 9.19 21.02
C THR A 466 0.87 7.79 21.37
N LEU A 467 0.22 7.63 22.53
CA LEU A 467 -0.46 6.39 22.92
C LEU A 467 -1.96 6.41 22.56
N LEU A 468 -2.49 7.57 22.14
CA LEU A 468 -3.90 7.69 21.75
C LEU A 468 -4.15 6.94 20.42
N GLY A 469 -5.16 6.10 20.41
CA GLY A 469 -5.54 5.32 19.23
C GLY A 469 -4.65 4.09 18.95
N THR A 470 -3.67 3.77 19.80
CA THR A 470 -2.70 2.70 19.54
C THR A 470 -3.31 1.31 19.41
N VAL A 471 -4.47 1.04 19.99
CA VAL A 471 -5.18 -0.25 19.81
C VAL A 471 -5.50 -0.54 18.34
N TYR A 472 -5.62 0.51 17.52
CA TYR A 472 -5.99 0.39 16.10
C TYR A 472 -4.79 0.47 15.14
N THR A 473 -3.56 0.60 15.66
CA THR A 473 -2.36 0.83 14.85
C THR A 473 -1.29 -0.26 14.99
N ALA A 474 -1.68 -1.46 15.44
CA ALA A 474 -0.76 -2.61 15.42
C ALA A 474 -0.32 -2.91 13.96
N PRO A 475 0.89 -3.42 13.73
CA PRO A 475 1.95 -3.73 14.70
C PRO A 475 2.68 -2.47 15.21
N TYR A 476 3.57 -2.65 16.20
CA TYR A 476 4.22 -1.56 16.92
C TYR A 476 5.70 -1.46 16.64
N PHE A 477 6.30 -0.36 17.11
CA PHE A 477 7.62 0.16 16.80
C PHE A 477 7.71 0.75 15.39
N HIS A 478 8.85 1.37 15.07
CA HIS A 478 9.06 2.06 13.81
C HIS A 478 8.99 1.14 12.59
N ASP A 479 9.25 -0.13 12.77
CA ASP A 479 9.31 -1.18 11.74
C ASP A 479 8.16 -2.20 11.84
N GLY A 480 7.25 -2.03 12.80
CA GLY A 480 6.16 -2.97 13.04
C GLY A 480 6.63 -4.34 13.59
N SER A 481 7.78 -4.40 14.26
CA SER A 481 8.36 -5.66 14.74
C SER A 481 7.59 -6.31 15.89
N LEU A 482 6.78 -5.56 16.63
CA LEU A 482 6.02 -6.06 17.77
C LEU A 482 4.53 -6.14 17.47
N PRO A 483 3.93 -7.34 17.54
CA PRO A 483 2.55 -7.54 17.07
C PRO A 483 1.46 -7.05 18.03
N THR A 484 1.77 -6.88 19.32
CA THR A 484 0.77 -6.54 20.37
C THR A 484 1.33 -5.56 21.38
N LEU A 485 0.44 -4.83 22.07
CA LEU A 485 0.83 -3.96 23.20
C LEU A 485 1.47 -4.76 24.35
N ALA A 486 1.03 -6.00 24.58
CA ALA A 486 1.69 -6.89 25.52
C ALA A 486 3.15 -7.16 25.13
N ALA A 487 3.42 -7.43 23.84
CA ALA A 487 4.78 -7.61 23.35
C ALA A 487 5.63 -6.34 23.52
N VAL A 488 5.03 -5.15 23.42
CA VAL A 488 5.72 -3.88 23.72
C VAL A 488 6.11 -3.80 25.18
N VAL A 489 5.21 -4.15 26.11
CA VAL A 489 5.49 -4.17 27.55
C VAL A 489 6.60 -5.17 27.86
N ASP A 490 6.52 -6.39 27.33
CA ASP A 490 7.53 -7.43 27.51
C ASP A 490 8.90 -6.98 26.99
N TRP A 491 8.94 -6.34 25.81
CA TRP A 491 10.19 -5.82 25.24
C TRP A 491 10.85 -4.76 26.13
N PHE A 492 10.05 -3.82 26.67
CA PHE A 492 10.58 -2.82 27.60
C PHE A 492 11.04 -3.45 28.91
N ASP A 493 10.28 -4.42 29.46
CA ASP A 493 10.66 -5.13 30.69
C ASP A 493 12.00 -5.85 30.50
N GLU A 494 12.16 -6.63 29.45
CA GLU A 494 13.39 -7.37 29.15
C GLU A 494 14.56 -6.44 28.79
N THR A 495 14.36 -5.50 27.86
CA THR A 495 15.44 -4.67 27.32
C THR A 495 15.92 -3.60 28.31
N LYS A 496 15.03 -3.10 29.15
CA LYS A 496 15.31 -2.05 30.12
C LYS A 496 15.41 -2.56 31.57
N ALA A 497 15.28 -3.87 31.75
CA ALA A 497 15.32 -4.50 33.07
C ALA A 497 14.40 -3.79 34.08
N LEU A 498 13.09 -3.69 33.72
CA LEU A 498 12.12 -3.01 34.59
C LEU A 498 11.73 -3.88 35.78
N GLU A 499 12.00 -5.19 35.72
CA GLU A 499 11.73 -6.18 36.76
C GLU A 499 10.23 -6.23 37.14
N LEU A 500 9.36 -6.20 36.16
CA LEU A 500 7.91 -6.28 36.34
C LEU A 500 7.48 -7.72 36.66
N THR A 501 6.54 -7.85 37.58
CA THR A 501 5.85 -9.14 37.82
C THR A 501 4.87 -9.40 36.64
N ASP A 502 4.39 -10.65 36.52
CA ASP A 502 3.39 -11.02 35.51
C ASP A 502 2.11 -10.19 35.66
N ASP A 503 1.66 -9.94 36.89
CA ASP A 503 0.49 -9.11 37.17
C ASP A 503 0.73 -7.64 36.74
N GLU A 504 1.91 -7.09 37.01
CA GLU A 504 2.27 -5.73 36.62
C GLU A 504 2.36 -5.58 35.10
N ARG A 505 2.89 -6.58 34.39
CA ARG A 505 2.88 -6.56 32.91
C ARG A 505 1.44 -6.57 32.35
N ALA A 506 0.57 -7.39 32.94
CA ALA A 506 -0.83 -7.44 32.56
C ALA A 506 -1.56 -6.12 32.86
N ASP A 507 -1.32 -5.53 34.03
CA ASP A 507 -1.93 -4.25 34.42
C ASP A 507 -1.42 -3.09 33.53
N LEU A 508 -0.12 -3.04 33.22
CA LEU A 508 0.45 -2.03 32.31
C LEU A 508 -0.08 -2.18 30.88
N THR A 509 -0.23 -3.42 30.40
CA THR A 509 -0.86 -3.70 29.11
C THR A 509 -2.30 -3.22 29.09
N ALA A 510 -3.10 -3.51 30.11
CA ALA A 510 -4.47 -3.05 30.26
C ALA A 510 -4.57 -1.51 30.28
N TYR A 511 -3.58 -0.84 30.87
CA TYR A 511 -3.49 0.63 30.82
C TYR A 511 -3.29 1.13 29.40
N LEU A 512 -2.31 0.57 28.65
CA LEU A 512 -2.03 0.97 27.28
C LEU A 512 -3.22 0.71 26.36
N GLU A 513 -3.89 -0.43 26.52
CA GLU A 513 -5.12 -0.75 25.78
C GLU A 513 -6.25 0.23 26.10
N THR A 514 -6.42 0.62 27.36
CA THR A 514 -7.46 1.56 27.78
C THR A 514 -7.18 2.97 27.26
N VAL A 515 -5.94 3.43 27.32
CA VAL A 515 -5.52 4.74 26.78
C VAL A 515 -5.62 4.76 25.26
N GLY A 516 -5.22 3.67 24.62
CA GLY A 516 -5.22 3.53 23.16
C GLY A 516 -6.57 3.22 22.54
N ALA A 517 -7.60 2.94 23.34
CA ALA A 517 -8.95 2.68 22.86
C ALA A 517 -9.70 3.97 22.46
N ALA A 518 -10.84 3.80 21.85
CA ALA A 518 -11.77 4.88 21.53
C ALA A 518 -13.21 4.41 21.72
N ASP A 519 -14.12 5.35 21.96
CA ASP A 519 -15.54 5.05 22.16
C ASP A 519 -16.19 4.55 20.87
N GLU A 520 -15.87 5.17 19.74
CA GLU A 520 -16.36 4.83 18.39
C GLU A 520 -15.19 4.77 17.40
N PRO A 521 -14.43 3.67 17.40
CA PRO A 521 -13.20 3.58 16.59
C PRO A 521 -13.48 3.42 15.09
N TYR A 522 -14.68 2.98 14.73
CA TYR A 522 -15.04 2.69 13.34
C TYR A 522 -16.36 3.37 12.98
N GLU A 523 -16.48 3.75 11.70
CA GLU A 523 -17.79 4.01 11.15
C GLU A 523 -18.65 2.75 11.23
N THR A 524 -19.74 2.84 11.94
CA THR A 524 -20.79 1.82 11.90
C THR A 524 -21.68 2.06 10.69
N PHE A 525 -21.67 1.15 9.74
CA PHE A 525 -22.60 1.16 8.62
C PHE A 525 -23.92 0.55 9.06
N ASP A 526 -24.72 1.28 9.80
CA ASP A 526 -26.01 0.87 10.30
C ASP A 526 -27.12 0.92 9.24
N ALA A 527 -26.93 1.73 8.21
CA ALA A 527 -27.89 1.91 7.12
C ALA A 527 -27.32 1.43 5.79
N LYS A 528 -28.14 0.71 5.04
CA LYS A 528 -27.89 0.40 3.64
C LYS A 528 -27.58 1.70 2.90
N ASN A 529 -26.55 1.72 2.09
CA ASN A 529 -26.09 2.87 1.32
C ASN A 529 -25.46 4.03 2.12
N THR A 530 -25.29 3.97 3.44
CA THR A 530 -24.69 5.08 4.20
C THR A 530 -23.29 5.40 3.68
N ALA A 531 -22.44 4.39 3.48
CA ALA A 531 -21.09 4.58 2.95
C ALA A 531 -21.09 5.24 1.56
N PHE A 532 -21.93 4.77 0.64
CA PHE A 532 -22.03 5.33 -0.69
C PHE A 532 -22.59 6.76 -0.69
N ARG A 533 -23.54 7.04 0.20
CA ARG A 533 -24.07 8.40 0.37
C ARG A 533 -23.01 9.35 0.90
N LEU A 534 -22.19 8.92 1.85
CA LEU A 534 -21.08 9.72 2.38
C LEU A 534 -20.03 9.96 1.31
N ALA A 535 -19.57 8.92 0.61
CA ALA A 535 -18.60 9.04 -0.48
C ALA A 535 -19.13 9.95 -1.60
N PHE A 536 -20.40 9.82 -1.99
CA PHE A 536 -21.01 10.70 -2.98
C PHE A 536 -21.07 12.16 -2.49
N SER A 537 -21.42 12.39 -1.23
CA SER A 537 -21.43 13.73 -0.64
C SER A 537 -20.03 14.34 -0.63
N GLU A 538 -19.03 13.56 -0.26
CA GLU A 538 -17.62 13.93 -0.27
C GLU A 538 -17.15 14.31 -1.67
N LEU A 539 -17.33 13.45 -2.69
CA LEU A 539 -16.94 13.70 -4.07
C LEU A 539 -17.64 14.92 -4.68
N THR A 540 -18.92 15.14 -4.36
CA THR A 540 -19.63 16.35 -4.80
C THR A 540 -19.12 17.61 -4.10
N THR A 541 -18.65 17.50 -2.85
CA THR A 541 -17.99 18.58 -2.13
C THR A 541 -16.64 18.91 -2.76
N PHE A 542 -15.83 17.91 -3.12
CA PHE A 542 -14.59 18.13 -3.89
C PHE A 542 -14.87 18.89 -5.19
N ALA A 543 -15.84 18.39 -5.96
CA ALA A 543 -16.23 19.04 -7.20
C ALA A 543 -16.65 20.50 -6.99
N SER A 544 -17.25 20.86 -5.85
CA SER A 544 -17.69 22.23 -5.57
C SER A 544 -16.55 23.26 -5.58
N THR A 545 -15.31 22.83 -5.38
CA THR A 545 -14.12 23.69 -5.52
C THR A 545 -14.00 24.30 -6.92
N LEU A 546 -14.66 23.72 -7.94
CA LEU A 546 -14.75 24.31 -9.28
C LEU A 546 -15.41 25.70 -9.27
N ASP A 547 -16.29 26.01 -8.32
CA ASP A 547 -16.85 27.34 -8.16
C ASP A 547 -15.76 28.40 -7.86
N THR A 548 -14.66 27.97 -7.23
CA THR A 548 -13.49 28.82 -6.94
C THR A 548 -12.46 28.79 -8.08
N LEU A 549 -12.23 27.64 -8.70
CA LEU A 549 -11.15 27.45 -9.67
C LEU A 549 -11.52 27.90 -11.09
N LEU A 550 -12.76 27.70 -11.54
CA LEU A 550 -13.20 28.13 -12.90
C LEU A 550 -13.07 29.63 -13.12
N PRO A 551 -13.51 30.53 -12.20
CA PRO A 551 -13.29 31.96 -12.35
C PRO A 551 -11.81 32.36 -12.41
N ARG A 552 -10.95 31.62 -11.75
CA ARG A 552 -9.50 31.85 -11.75
C ARG A 552 -8.80 31.31 -12.98
N ARG A 553 -9.50 30.48 -13.77
CA ARG A 553 -8.97 29.79 -14.94
C ARG A 553 -7.69 29.01 -14.66
N ASP A 554 -7.61 28.39 -13.47
CA ASP A 554 -6.47 27.57 -13.09
C ASP A 554 -6.58 26.20 -13.75
N THR A 555 -6.12 26.12 -15.01
CA THR A 555 -6.23 24.94 -15.86
C THR A 555 -5.68 23.69 -15.17
N ALA A 556 -4.51 23.78 -14.52
CA ALA A 556 -3.85 22.62 -13.96
C ALA A 556 -4.66 22.05 -12.76
N LEU A 557 -5.10 22.93 -11.86
CA LEU A 557 -5.88 22.49 -10.70
C LEU A 557 -7.28 21.99 -11.08
N ILE A 558 -7.92 22.62 -12.08
CA ILE A 558 -9.21 22.17 -12.59
C ILE A 558 -9.10 20.77 -13.21
N LEU A 559 -8.09 20.55 -14.05
CA LEU A 559 -7.91 19.24 -14.70
C LEU A 559 -7.59 18.15 -13.71
N LEU A 560 -6.76 18.44 -12.71
CA LEU A 560 -6.46 17.48 -11.65
C LEU A 560 -7.73 17.09 -10.89
N LEU A 561 -8.56 18.08 -10.50
CA LEU A 561 -9.82 17.84 -9.81
C LEU A 561 -10.80 17.05 -10.67
N THR A 562 -11.06 17.48 -11.90
CA THR A 562 -12.05 16.82 -12.75
C THR A 562 -11.65 15.40 -13.10
N ASP A 563 -10.38 15.16 -13.42
CA ASP A 563 -9.87 13.82 -13.75
C ASP A 563 -9.91 12.88 -12.52
N THR A 564 -9.68 13.38 -11.31
CA THR A 564 -9.75 12.61 -10.08
C THR A 564 -11.20 12.28 -9.72
N VAL A 565 -12.04 13.30 -9.53
CA VAL A 565 -13.42 13.11 -9.06
C VAL A 565 -14.27 12.34 -10.07
N ALA A 566 -14.09 12.53 -11.38
CA ALA A 566 -14.81 11.75 -12.38
C ALA A 566 -14.49 10.25 -12.28
N ARG A 567 -13.22 9.91 -12.07
CA ARG A 567 -12.81 8.53 -11.91
C ARG A 567 -13.39 7.89 -10.64
N ASP A 568 -13.35 8.62 -9.53
CA ASP A 568 -13.81 8.12 -8.24
C ASP A 568 -15.35 7.96 -8.22
N LEU A 569 -16.11 8.89 -8.80
CA LEU A 569 -17.55 8.72 -9.03
C LEU A 569 -17.86 7.48 -9.86
N ALA A 570 -17.10 7.23 -10.93
CA ALA A 570 -17.29 6.04 -11.76
C ALA A 570 -16.94 4.75 -11.02
N ALA A 571 -15.91 4.78 -10.17
CA ALA A 571 -15.52 3.65 -9.34
C ALA A 571 -16.57 3.36 -8.27
N ASP A 572 -17.07 4.37 -7.55
CA ASP A 572 -18.15 4.24 -6.58
C ASP A 572 -19.43 3.68 -7.19
N ALA A 573 -19.82 4.18 -8.38
CA ALA A 573 -20.97 3.64 -9.10
C ALA A 573 -20.86 2.13 -9.31
N SER A 574 -19.63 1.61 -9.49
CA SER A 574 -19.39 0.18 -9.73
C SER A 574 -19.73 -0.69 -8.51
N THR A 575 -19.60 -0.16 -7.30
CA THR A 575 -19.74 -0.89 -6.05
C THR A 575 -21.05 -0.60 -5.32
N MET A 576 -21.80 0.43 -5.71
CA MET A 576 -23.04 0.81 -5.03
C MET A 576 -24.14 -0.27 -5.11
N LEU A 577 -24.94 -0.37 -4.07
CA LEU A 577 -26.03 -1.36 -3.95
C LEU A 577 -27.20 -1.08 -4.88
N ASN A 578 -27.56 0.20 -5.06
CA ASN A 578 -28.64 0.60 -5.95
C ASN A 578 -28.23 0.54 -7.40
N LEU A 579 -28.39 -0.63 -8.03
CA LEU A 579 -28.01 -0.86 -9.42
C LEU A 579 -28.74 0.07 -10.41
N ALA A 580 -29.96 0.50 -10.07
CA ALA A 580 -30.76 1.38 -10.95
C ALA A 580 -30.21 2.82 -11.00
N ALA A 581 -29.47 3.25 -9.98
CA ALA A 581 -28.87 4.57 -9.92
C ALA A 581 -27.46 4.64 -10.53
N ARG A 582 -26.80 3.49 -10.79
CA ARG A 582 -25.45 3.46 -11.39
C ARG A 582 -25.32 4.30 -12.66
N PRO A 583 -26.24 4.22 -13.66
CA PRO A 583 -26.13 5.04 -14.86
C PRO A 583 -26.13 6.54 -14.59
N ASP A 584 -26.85 6.98 -13.56
CA ASP A 584 -26.93 8.40 -13.21
C ASP A 584 -25.60 8.90 -12.61
N ILE A 585 -24.93 8.06 -11.79
CA ILE A 585 -23.59 8.39 -11.24
C ILE A 585 -22.54 8.40 -12.36
N TYR A 586 -22.59 7.45 -13.30
CA TYR A 586 -21.70 7.48 -14.47
C TYR A 586 -21.92 8.74 -15.31
N ALA A 587 -23.17 9.17 -15.49
CA ALA A 587 -23.47 10.40 -16.22
C ALA A 587 -22.91 11.65 -15.51
N LEU A 588 -22.85 11.65 -14.17
CA LEU A 588 -22.16 12.72 -13.43
C LEU A 588 -20.64 12.71 -13.67
N ALA A 589 -20.01 11.54 -13.67
CA ALA A 589 -18.59 11.41 -14.00
C ALA A 589 -18.30 11.94 -15.41
N GLU A 590 -19.14 11.59 -16.41
CA GLU A 590 -19.03 12.11 -17.78
C GLU A 590 -19.16 13.64 -17.84
N ARG A 591 -20.00 14.26 -16.99
CA ARG A 591 -20.10 15.73 -16.91
C ARG A 591 -18.82 16.39 -16.45
N LEU A 592 -18.11 15.81 -15.49
CA LEU A 592 -16.80 16.32 -15.06
C LEU A 592 -15.74 16.12 -16.17
N ASP A 593 -15.77 14.99 -16.87
CA ASP A 593 -14.92 14.77 -18.05
C ASP A 593 -15.18 15.85 -19.14
N GLU A 594 -16.44 16.25 -19.35
CA GLU A 594 -16.80 17.35 -20.26
C GLU A 594 -16.21 18.68 -19.79
N VAL A 595 -16.26 18.99 -18.47
CA VAL A 595 -15.62 20.20 -17.91
C VAL A 595 -14.13 20.18 -18.21
N GLY A 596 -13.43 19.08 -17.89
CA GLY A 596 -12.01 18.93 -18.16
C GLY A 596 -11.68 19.03 -19.65
N ALA A 597 -12.47 18.41 -20.52
CA ALA A 597 -12.30 18.50 -21.98
C ALA A 597 -12.50 19.94 -22.51
N ALA A 598 -13.45 20.68 -21.96
CA ALA A 598 -13.67 22.07 -22.33
C ALA A 598 -12.51 22.96 -21.88
N VAL A 599 -12.00 22.77 -20.66
CA VAL A 599 -10.83 23.47 -20.11
C VAL A 599 -9.57 23.21 -20.95
N ARG A 600 -9.33 21.96 -21.40
CA ARG A 600 -8.21 21.62 -22.30
C ARG A 600 -8.28 22.35 -23.65
N ARG A 601 -9.47 22.74 -24.09
CA ARG A 601 -9.70 23.53 -25.31
C ARG A 601 -9.81 25.04 -25.05
N GLU A 602 -9.62 25.48 -23.81
CA GLU A 602 -9.83 26.85 -23.37
C GLU A 602 -11.27 27.38 -23.62
N ASP A 603 -12.24 26.50 -23.75
CA ASP A 603 -13.65 26.84 -23.88
C ASP A 603 -14.31 26.98 -22.51
N TRP A 604 -14.01 28.12 -21.87
CA TRP A 604 -14.45 28.42 -20.52
C TRP A 604 -15.98 28.46 -20.39
N LYS A 605 -16.67 28.92 -21.47
CA LYS A 605 -18.13 28.96 -21.45
C LYS A 605 -18.74 27.56 -21.46
N ALA A 606 -18.18 26.65 -22.24
CA ALA A 606 -18.60 25.26 -22.20
C ALA A 606 -18.28 24.60 -20.85
N ALA A 607 -17.11 24.89 -20.26
CA ALA A 607 -16.75 24.39 -18.93
C ALA A 607 -17.75 24.83 -17.85
N GLU A 608 -18.08 26.12 -17.80
CA GLU A 608 -19.08 26.66 -16.87
C GLU A 608 -20.47 26.06 -17.09
N SER A 609 -20.85 25.83 -18.35
CA SER A 609 -22.13 25.20 -18.68
C SER A 609 -22.22 23.75 -18.21
N SER A 610 -21.18 22.95 -18.47
CA SER A 610 -21.11 21.54 -18.02
C SER A 610 -21.04 21.45 -16.49
N TRP A 611 -20.33 22.36 -15.83
CA TRP A 611 -20.30 22.45 -14.37
C TRP A 611 -21.69 22.79 -13.78
N THR A 612 -22.40 23.74 -14.38
CA THR A 612 -23.75 24.08 -13.95
C THR A 612 -24.72 22.89 -14.11
N ALA A 613 -24.57 22.15 -15.21
CA ALA A 613 -25.36 20.93 -15.44
C ALA A 613 -25.02 19.84 -14.43
N PHE A 614 -23.74 19.65 -14.08
CA PHE A 614 -23.32 18.73 -13.03
C PHE A 614 -24.00 19.04 -11.69
N LYS A 615 -23.93 20.29 -11.19
CA LYS A 615 -24.55 20.68 -9.92
C LYS A 615 -26.05 20.37 -9.89
N SER A 616 -26.78 20.75 -10.94
CA SER A 616 -28.21 20.49 -11.03
C SER A 616 -28.56 18.99 -11.10
N GLN A 617 -27.70 18.19 -11.70
CA GLN A 617 -27.90 16.75 -11.80
C GLN A 617 -27.51 16.04 -10.49
N ALA A 618 -26.46 16.48 -9.79
CA ALA A 618 -25.98 15.88 -8.57
C ALA A 618 -27.04 15.87 -7.46
N ASP A 619 -27.78 16.98 -7.28
CA ASP A 619 -28.86 17.05 -6.30
C ASP A 619 -29.96 16.03 -6.59
N THR A 620 -30.37 15.93 -7.88
CA THR A 620 -31.39 14.96 -8.30
C THR A 620 -30.93 13.52 -8.13
N VAL A 621 -29.65 13.25 -8.42
CA VAL A 621 -29.06 11.92 -8.27
C VAL A 621 -28.98 11.53 -6.80
N LYS A 622 -28.56 12.45 -5.93
CA LYS A 622 -28.49 12.21 -4.47
C LYS A 622 -29.85 11.74 -3.92
N GLU A 623 -30.94 12.41 -4.32
CA GLU A 623 -32.30 12.05 -3.88
C GLU A 623 -32.79 10.68 -4.39
N ARG A 624 -32.32 10.27 -5.57
CA ARG A 624 -32.75 9.01 -6.21
C ARG A 624 -31.88 7.82 -5.84
N ALA A 625 -30.61 8.04 -5.57
CA ALA A 625 -29.62 6.99 -5.32
C ALA A 625 -29.64 6.51 -3.87
N PHE A 626 -29.95 7.39 -2.93
CA PHE A 626 -29.83 7.20 -1.49
C PHE A 626 -31.12 7.57 -0.77
#